data_35cc40913e22b177ef35ba505149d8bb
#
_entry.id   35cc40913e22b177ef35ba505149d8bb
#
_cell.length_a   1.000
_cell.length_b   1.000
_cell.length_c   1.000
_cell.angle_alpha   90.00
_cell.angle_beta   90.00
_cell.angle_gamma   90.00
#
_symmetry.space_group_name_H-M   'P 1'
#
loop_
_entity.id
_entity.type
_entity.pdbx_description
1 polymer ?
#
loop_
_entity_poly.entity_id
_entity_poly.type
_entity_poly.pdbx_seq_one_letter_code
_entity_poly.pdbx_strand_id
1 'polypeptide(L)'
;MTSNTFPPIFDGHNDVLSLQMKTGKGARKGFTDGNDAHIDVPKSRTGGFGGGFFAIYIPSPGDFSDSNEMMRKPKYDVPLHDPVPQAQAKPIMLEQAHILRELKTDGALKVCTKTSEIRDCLDTGVMAAIMHIEGAEGIDTNLGMLGEMYDLGLRSLGPVWSRPTDFGYGVPFRFPSDGEIGDGLTQVGKDLVRECNHFGIMLDLSHLNAAGVRDIAEISDAPLVATHSNCHAICPHARNLTDEQLAMIKDRKSVV
;
A
#
# COMPACT_ATOMS: atom_id res chain seq x y z
N MET A 1 33.28 -7.19 -3.47
CA MET A 1 31.83 -7.24 -3.68
C MET A 1 31.43 -8.69 -3.59
N THR A 2 30.78 -9.13 -2.51
CA THR A 2 30.24 -10.47 -2.38
C THR A 2 29.06 -10.56 -3.34
N SER A 3 29.17 -11.42 -4.38
CA SER A 3 28.02 -11.72 -5.24
C SER A 3 26.93 -12.32 -4.38
N ASN A 4 25.86 -11.55 -4.16
CA ASN A 4 24.68 -12.06 -3.49
C ASN A 4 24.14 -13.19 -4.40
N THR A 5 24.18 -14.44 -3.94
CA THR A 5 23.75 -15.61 -4.73
C THR A 5 22.23 -15.73 -4.81
N PHE A 6 21.50 -14.87 -4.12
CA PHE A 6 20.04 -14.82 -4.10
C PHE A 6 19.52 -13.66 -4.95
N PRO A 7 18.37 -13.83 -5.63
CA PRO A 7 17.73 -12.72 -6.32
C PRO A 7 17.36 -11.61 -5.33
N PRO A 8 17.37 -10.34 -5.76
CA PRO A 8 16.96 -9.24 -4.91
C PRO A 8 15.50 -9.39 -4.51
N ILE A 9 15.20 -9.08 -3.24
CA ILE A 9 13.83 -9.09 -2.70
C ILE A 9 13.13 -7.81 -3.14
N PHE A 10 11.94 -7.96 -3.74
CA PHE A 10 11.05 -6.84 -4.03
C PHE A 10 9.84 -6.93 -3.09
N ASP A 11 9.70 -5.92 -2.23
CA ASP A 11 8.73 -5.90 -1.15
C ASP A 11 7.36 -5.40 -1.62
N GLY A 12 6.29 -6.11 -1.23
CA GLY A 12 4.92 -5.75 -1.59
C GLY A 12 4.38 -4.54 -0.83
N HIS A 13 4.91 -4.24 0.38
CA HIS A 13 4.42 -3.13 1.19
C HIS A 13 5.36 -2.79 2.34
N ASN A 14 5.59 -1.50 2.56
CA ASN A 14 6.27 -1.02 3.76
C ASN A 14 5.79 0.37 4.20
N ASP A 15 5.90 0.64 5.51
CA ASP A 15 5.48 1.86 6.17
C ASP A 15 6.62 2.85 6.46
N VAL A 16 7.69 2.81 5.68
CA VAL A 16 8.85 3.69 5.87
C VAL A 16 8.43 5.17 5.95
N LEU A 17 7.50 5.60 5.10
CA LEU A 17 7.09 7.01 5.01
C LEU A 17 6.36 7.48 6.27
N SER A 18 5.46 6.66 6.80
CA SER A 18 4.76 6.93 8.07
C SER A 18 5.72 7.04 9.24
N LEU A 19 6.74 6.17 9.30
CA LEU A 19 7.76 6.22 10.32
C LEU A 19 8.62 7.49 10.20
N GLN A 20 9.05 7.83 8.97
CA GLN A 20 9.82 9.03 8.70
C GLN A 20 9.06 10.32 9.06
N MET A 21 7.76 10.36 8.81
CA MET A 21 6.90 11.48 9.20
C MET A 21 6.83 11.62 10.73
N LYS A 22 6.61 10.51 11.46
CA LYS A 22 6.52 10.51 12.94
C LYS A 22 7.81 10.93 13.62
N THR A 23 8.96 10.51 13.10
CA THR A 23 10.27 10.80 13.70
C THR A 23 10.87 12.15 13.26
N GLY A 24 10.30 12.79 12.25
CA GLY A 24 10.68 14.13 11.81
C GLY A 24 11.97 14.18 10.98
N LYS A 25 12.45 15.39 10.68
CA LYS A 25 13.54 15.63 9.71
C LYS A 25 14.85 14.91 10.01
N GLY A 26 15.16 14.62 11.28
CA GLY A 26 16.37 13.85 11.66
C GLY A 26 16.34 12.38 11.22
N ALA A 27 15.16 11.82 10.99
CA ALA A 27 14.99 10.43 10.62
C ALA A 27 15.49 10.11 9.19
N ARG A 28 15.52 11.08 8.29
CA ARG A 28 15.97 10.88 6.90
C ARG A 28 17.45 10.50 6.85
N LYS A 29 18.27 11.17 7.64
CA LYS A 29 19.67 10.78 7.81
C LYS A 29 19.78 9.35 8.39
N GLY A 30 18.94 9.02 9.36
CA GLY A 30 18.85 7.67 9.90
C GLY A 30 18.44 6.60 8.86
N PHE A 31 17.57 6.93 7.91
CA PHE A 31 17.25 6.00 6.83
C PHE A 31 18.48 5.73 5.92
N THR A 32 19.30 6.74 5.66
CA THR A 32 20.51 6.60 4.84
C THR A 32 21.66 5.94 5.59
N ASP A 33 21.89 6.33 6.84
CA ASP A 33 23.06 5.95 7.63
C ASP A 33 22.83 4.75 8.54
N GLY A 34 21.59 4.37 8.79
CA GLY A 34 21.13 3.33 9.69
C GLY A 34 20.26 3.87 10.83
N ASN A 35 19.22 3.11 11.20
CA ASN A 35 18.27 3.43 12.28
C ASN A 35 17.86 2.16 13.04
N ASP A 36 17.02 2.30 14.08
CA ASP A 36 16.49 1.18 14.85
C ASP A 36 15.21 0.58 14.24
N ALA A 37 14.74 1.09 13.10
CA ALA A 37 13.57 0.54 12.39
C ALA A 37 13.93 -0.70 11.55
N HIS A 38 12.93 -1.29 10.91
CA HIS A 38 13.10 -2.54 10.15
C HIS A 38 13.82 -2.34 8.80
N ILE A 39 13.61 -1.19 8.15
CA ILE A 39 14.15 -0.89 6.82
C ILE A 39 14.98 0.40 6.88
N ASP A 40 16.22 0.30 6.42
CA ASP A 40 17.15 1.39 6.14
C ASP A 40 18.13 0.96 5.04
N VAL A 41 18.91 1.86 4.51
CA VAL A 41 19.85 1.56 3.41
C VAL A 41 20.91 0.51 3.79
N PRO A 42 21.58 0.57 4.96
CA PRO A 42 22.52 -0.47 5.38
C PRO A 42 21.91 -1.86 5.51
N LYS A 43 20.75 -1.98 6.19
CA LYS A 43 20.05 -3.27 6.36
C LYS A 43 19.58 -3.81 5.03
N SER A 44 19.03 -2.95 4.17
CA SER A 44 18.56 -3.32 2.83
C SER A 44 19.68 -3.90 1.99
N ARG A 45 20.86 -3.29 1.99
CA ARG A 45 22.05 -3.82 1.30
C ARG A 45 22.49 -5.17 1.85
N THR A 46 22.47 -5.34 3.16
CA THR A 46 22.87 -6.59 3.82
C THR A 46 21.86 -7.71 3.57
N GLY A 47 20.55 -7.39 3.60
CA GLY A 47 19.45 -8.34 3.44
C GLY A 47 19.06 -8.64 2.00
N GLY A 48 19.65 -7.97 0.99
CA GLY A 48 19.30 -8.16 -0.41
C GLY A 48 17.95 -7.52 -0.80
N PHE A 49 17.49 -6.51 -0.04
CA PHE A 49 16.28 -5.75 -0.35
C PHE A 49 16.55 -4.84 -1.55
N GLY A 50 15.98 -5.17 -2.70
CA GLY A 50 16.16 -4.42 -3.94
C GLY A 50 15.19 -3.25 -4.12
N GLY A 51 14.08 -3.25 -3.39
CA GLY A 51 13.07 -2.20 -3.47
C GLY A 51 11.69 -2.69 -3.09
N GLY A 52 10.67 -1.84 -3.28
CA GLY A 52 9.28 -2.19 -2.97
C GLY A 52 8.30 -1.03 -3.10
N PHE A 53 7.10 -1.28 -2.59
CA PHE A 53 6.02 -0.30 -2.50
C PHE A 53 6.13 0.49 -1.20
N PHE A 54 6.42 1.78 -1.30
CA PHE A 54 6.52 2.70 -0.17
C PHE A 54 5.16 3.34 0.04
N ALA A 55 4.48 2.91 1.10
CA ALA A 55 3.11 3.29 1.37
C ALA A 55 2.99 4.69 1.96
N ILE A 56 2.14 5.49 1.32
CA ILE A 56 1.53 6.69 1.89
C ILE A 56 0.28 6.23 2.62
N TYR A 57 0.29 6.30 3.95
CA TYR A 57 -0.78 5.86 4.82
C TYR A 57 -1.28 7.00 5.70
N ILE A 58 -2.58 7.14 5.80
CA ILE A 58 -3.21 8.13 6.68
C ILE A 58 -3.47 7.50 8.04
N PRO A 59 -2.76 7.91 9.12
CA PRO A 59 -2.97 7.33 10.43
C PRO A 59 -4.41 7.54 10.91
N SER A 60 -4.97 6.52 11.55
CA SER A 60 -6.24 6.69 12.25
C SER A 60 -6.05 7.60 13.46
N PRO A 61 -7.03 8.46 13.76
CA PRO A 61 -7.02 9.22 15.01
C PRO A 61 -7.16 8.28 16.22
N GLY A 62 -6.44 8.57 17.29
CA GLY A 62 -6.51 7.80 18.54
C GLY A 62 -5.33 6.86 18.79
N ASP A 63 -5.42 6.07 19.86
CA ASP A 63 -4.41 5.11 20.28
C ASP A 63 -4.82 3.68 19.90
N PHE A 64 -3.89 2.93 19.31
CA PHE A 64 -4.07 1.54 18.90
C PHE A 64 -3.51 0.51 19.90
N SER A 65 -3.04 0.92 21.07
CA SER A 65 -2.43 0.01 22.05
C SER A 65 -3.38 -1.12 22.45
N ASP A 66 -4.62 -0.80 22.78
CA ASP A 66 -5.64 -1.77 23.16
C ASP A 66 -6.01 -2.71 22.00
N SER A 67 -6.03 -2.20 20.78
CA SER A 67 -6.30 -3.00 19.57
C SER A 67 -5.25 -4.06 19.34
N ASN A 68 -3.97 -3.71 19.52
CA ASN A 68 -2.86 -4.66 19.40
C ASN A 68 -2.94 -5.78 20.44
N GLU A 69 -3.39 -5.47 21.67
CA GLU A 69 -3.58 -6.49 22.70
C GLU A 69 -4.79 -7.39 22.40
N MET A 70 -5.88 -6.82 21.89
CA MET A 70 -7.05 -7.60 21.45
C MET A 70 -6.68 -8.58 20.33
N MET A 71 -5.89 -8.16 19.34
CA MET A 71 -5.48 -9.01 18.20
C MET A 71 -4.54 -10.17 18.59
N ARG A 72 -3.99 -10.21 19.81
CA ARG A 72 -3.23 -11.36 20.34
C ARG A 72 -4.12 -12.52 20.82
N LYS A 73 -5.43 -12.28 20.95
CA LYS A 73 -6.38 -13.31 21.39
C LYS A 73 -6.65 -14.30 20.24
N PRO A 74 -7.00 -15.57 20.58
CA PRO A 74 -7.36 -16.57 19.55
C PRO A 74 -8.58 -16.19 18.70
N LYS A 75 -9.45 -15.32 19.21
CA LYS A 75 -10.58 -14.72 18.50
C LYS A 75 -10.69 -13.26 18.91
N TYR A 76 -10.91 -12.39 17.94
CA TYR A 76 -11.06 -10.95 18.19
C TYR A 76 -11.95 -10.29 17.14
N ASP A 77 -12.50 -9.15 17.53
CA ASP A 77 -13.21 -8.20 16.66
C ASP A 77 -12.85 -6.80 17.18
N VAL A 78 -11.97 -6.14 16.44
CA VAL A 78 -11.47 -4.80 16.80
C VAL A 78 -12.28 -3.76 16.05
N PRO A 79 -12.96 -2.83 16.74
CA PRO A 79 -13.68 -1.76 16.08
C PRO A 79 -12.79 -0.96 15.13
N LEU A 80 -13.29 -0.70 13.93
CA LEU A 80 -12.62 0.21 13.00
C LEU A 80 -12.85 1.66 13.45
N HIS A 81 -11.86 2.50 13.19
CA HIS A 81 -11.99 3.93 13.34
C HIS A 81 -12.92 4.53 12.28
N ASP A 82 -13.48 5.69 12.60
CA ASP A 82 -14.26 6.47 11.66
C ASP A 82 -13.42 6.89 10.43
N PRO A 83 -14.08 7.13 9.29
CA PRO A 83 -13.43 7.68 8.11
C PRO A 83 -12.68 8.99 8.43
N VAL A 84 -11.51 9.18 7.85
CA VAL A 84 -10.75 10.43 7.99
C VAL A 84 -11.18 11.38 6.87
N PRO A 85 -11.70 12.58 7.20
CA PRO A 85 -12.09 13.55 6.19
C PRO A 85 -10.93 13.94 5.26
N GLN A 86 -11.20 14.09 3.97
CA GLN A 86 -10.21 14.44 2.94
C GLN A 86 -9.36 15.67 3.31
N ALA A 87 -9.98 16.70 3.87
CA ALA A 87 -9.27 17.91 4.30
C ALA A 87 -8.20 17.68 5.37
N GLN A 88 -8.34 16.61 6.18
CA GLN A 88 -7.35 16.20 7.17
C GLN A 88 -6.32 15.23 6.55
N ALA A 89 -6.75 14.36 5.66
CA ALA A 89 -5.92 13.35 5.02
C ALA A 89 -4.95 13.94 3.98
N LYS A 90 -5.42 14.89 3.16
CA LYS A 90 -4.64 15.51 2.08
C LYS A 90 -3.26 16.04 2.52
N PRO A 91 -3.11 16.87 3.56
CA PRO A 91 -1.80 17.36 3.98
C PRO A 91 -0.86 16.24 4.42
N ILE A 92 -1.37 15.18 5.06
CA ILE A 92 -0.57 14.02 5.48
C ILE A 92 -0.10 13.24 4.26
N MET A 93 -0.97 13.02 3.27
CA MET A 93 -0.63 12.35 2.01
C MET A 93 0.49 13.10 1.28
N LEU A 94 0.36 14.42 1.14
CA LEU A 94 1.35 15.25 0.47
C LEU A 94 2.69 15.28 1.22
N GLU A 95 2.67 15.33 2.54
CA GLU A 95 3.90 15.29 3.36
C GLU A 95 4.67 13.98 3.14
N GLN A 96 3.99 12.83 3.16
CA GLN A 96 4.63 11.54 2.92
C GLN A 96 5.17 11.42 1.48
N ALA A 97 4.46 11.96 0.48
CA ALA A 97 4.97 12.04 -0.89
C ALA A 97 6.24 12.90 -0.98
N HIS A 98 6.29 14.03 -0.24
CA HIS A 98 7.49 14.86 -0.15
C HIS A 98 8.64 14.13 0.52
N ILE A 99 8.40 13.40 1.61
CA ILE A 99 9.41 12.58 2.29
C ILE A 99 10.06 11.60 1.30
N LEU A 100 9.27 10.88 0.51
CA LEU A 100 9.80 9.95 -0.49
C LEU A 100 10.68 10.66 -1.52
N ARG A 101 10.29 11.85 -1.96
CA ARG A 101 11.09 12.65 -2.91
C ARG A 101 12.38 13.16 -2.29
N GLU A 102 12.41 13.48 -1.00
CA GLU A 102 13.62 13.86 -0.29
C GLU A 102 14.59 12.69 -0.15
N LEU A 103 14.11 11.49 0.21
CA LEU A 103 14.92 10.27 0.23
C LEU A 103 15.55 9.97 -1.14
N LYS A 104 14.86 10.27 -2.25
CA LYS A 104 15.42 10.22 -3.60
C LYS A 104 16.54 11.25 -3.78
N THR A 105 16.34 12.48 -3.33
CA THR A 105 17.34 13.56 -3.47
C THR A 105 18.61 13.27 -2.67
N ASP A 106 18.46 12.64 -1.50
CA ASP A 106 19.57 12.20 -0.65
C ASP A 106 20.32 10.97 -1.22
N GLY A 107 19.87 10.43 -2.38
CA GLY A 107 20.48 9.29 -3.03
C GLY A 107 20.26 7.94 -2.35
N ALA A 108 19.33 7.88 -1.39
CA ALA A 108 19.01 6.65 -0.66
C ALA A 108 18.27 5.62 -1.52
N LEU A 109 17.44 6.09 -2.44
CA LEU A 109 16.62 5.29 -3.33
C LEU A 109 16.33 6.02 -4.65
N LYS A 110 15.75 5.29 -5.62
CA LYS A 110 15.19 5.87 -6.84
C LYS A 110 13.68 5.65 -6.86
N VAL A 111 12.90 6.74 -6.99
CA VAL A 111 11.46 6.62 -7.25
C VAL A 111 11.26 6.20 -8.70
N CYS A 112 10.66 5.02 -8.88
CA CYS A 112 10.45 4.40 -10.18
C CYS A 112 9.02 4.63 -10.65
N THR A 113 8.88 5.10 -11.89
CA THR A 113 7.59 5.31 -12.56
C THR A 113 7.37 4.38 -13.75
N LYS A 114 8.39 3.58 -14.08
CA LYS A 114 8.40 2.61 -15.18
C LYS A 114 9.08 1.31 -14.74
N THR A 115 8.62 0.19 -15.30
CA THR A 115 9.21 -1.13 -15.02
C THR A 115 10.68 -1.25 -15.45
N SER A 116 11.10 -0.55 -16.50
CA SER A 116 12.52 -0.49 -16.90
C SER A 116 13.39 0.12 -15.80
N GLU A 117 12.91 1.16 -15.13
CA GLU A 117 13.65 1.80 -14.03
C GLU A 117 13.81 0.88 -12.82
N ILE A 118 12.78 0.05 -12.53
CA ILE A 118 12.87 -0.97 -11.48
C ILE A 118 13.96 -1.98 -11.83
N ARG A 119 13.98 -2.50 -13.06
CA ARG A 119 15.01 -3.44 -13.53
C ARG A 119 16.40 -2.83 -13.42
N ASP A 120 16.58 -1.61 -13.92
CA ASP A 120 17.85 -0.89 -13.81
C ASP A 120 18.33 -0.77 -12.36
N CYS A 121 17.40 -0.48 -11.43
CA CYS A 121 17.72 -0.41 -10.00
C CYS A 121 18.17 -1.77 -9.45
N LEU A 122 17.44 -2.85 -9.76
CA LEU A 122 17.77 -4.19 -9.30
C LEU A 122 19.14 -4.65 -9.85
N ASP A 123 19.44 -4.33 -11.12
CA ASP A 123 20.70 -4.69 -11.77
C ASP A 123 21.89 -3.88 -11.22
N THR A 124 21.66 -2.64 -10.79
CA THR A 124 22.72 -1.73 -10.29
C THR A 124 22.84 -1.70 -8.77
N GLY A 125 21.93 -2.37 -8.04
CA GLY A 125 21.92 -2.39 -6.57
C GLY A 125 21.43 -1.08 -5.95
N VAL A 126 20.70 -0.26 -6.71
CA VAL A 126 20.00 0.93 -6.20
C VAL A 126 18.64 0.50 -5.69
N MET A 127 18.21 0.96 -4.52
CA MET A 127 16.90 0.65 -3.97
C MET A 127 15.79 1.27 -4.85
N ALA A 128 14.92 0.44 -5.43
CA ALA A 128 13.77 0.89 -6.21
C ALA A 128 12.58 1.21 -5.29
N ALA A 129 11.97 2.38 -5.42
CA ALA A 129 10.77 2.75 -4.68
C ALA A 129 9.61 3.03 -5.62
N ILE A 130 8.48 2.34 -5.41
CA ILE A 130 7.21 2.67 -6.04
C ILE A 130 6.39 3.47 -5.03
N MET A 131 5.95 4.68 -5.42
CA MET A 131 5.01 5.45 -4.61
C MET A 131 3.65 4.78 -4.65
N HIS A 132 3.15 4.40 -3.49
CA HIS A 132 1.89 3.71 -3.29
C HIS A 132 1.01 4.49 -2.30
N ILE A 133 -0.28 4.58 -2.55
CA ILE A 133 -1.27 5.09 -1.58
C ILE A 133 -2.02 3.89 -0.99
N GLU A 134 -2.01 3.75 0.33
CA GLU A 134 -2.80 2.78 1.09
C GLU A 134 -3.97 3.48 1.78
N GLY A 135 -5.15 3.42 1.13
CA GLY A 135 -6.32 4.20 1.52
C GLY A 135 -6.35 5.58 0.87
N ALA A 136 -7.36 5.81 0.05
CA ALA A 136 -7.46 6.99 -0.82
C ALA A 136 -8.09 8.22 -0.14
N GLU A 137 -8.09 8.31 1.20
CA GLU A 137 -8.71 9.39 1.95
C GLU A 137 -8.22 10.79 1.56
N GLY A 138 -6.96 10.90 1.08
CA GLY A 138 -6.38 12.17 0.63
C GLY A 138 -6.83 12.59 -0.77
N ILE A 139 -7.42 11.69 -1.54
CA ILE A 139 -7.95 11.97 -2.89
C ILE A 139 -9.36 12.56 -2.75
N ASP A 140 -9.65 13.61 -3.48
CA ASP A 140 -10.98 14.22 -3.53
C ASP A 140 -11.95 13.42 -4.43
N THR A 141 -13.25 13.57 -4.19
CA THR A 141 -14.29 12.85 -4.95
C THR A 141 -14.42 13.29 -6.40
N ASN A 142 -13.82 14.42 -6.80
CA ASN A 142 -13.72 14.85 -8.20
C ASN A 142 -12.43 14.36 -8.89
N LEU A 143 -11.58 13.60 -8.16
CA LEU A 143 -10.35 12.95 -8.61
C LEU A 143 -9.23 13.90 -9.08
N GLY A 144 -9.34 15.21 -8.81
CA GLY A 144 -8.31 16.17 -9.19
C GLY A 144 -6.95 15.86 -8.55
N MET A 145 -6.94 15.46 -7.29
CA MET A 145 -5.73 15.06 -6.58
C MET A 145 -5.04 13.82 -7.16
N LEU A 146 -5.77 12.94 -7.85
CA LEU A 146 -5.17 11.74 -8.45
C LEU A 146 -4.15 12.13 -9.53
N GLY A 147 -4.49 13.10 -10.38
CA GLY A 147 -3.58 13.65 -11.39
C GLY A 147 -2.36 14.32 -10.76
N GLU A 148 -2.57 15.14 -9.71
CA GLU A 148 -1.46 15.77 -8.97
C GLU A 148 -0.51 14.73 -8.37
N MET A 149 -1.03 13.67 -7.76
CA MET A 149 -0.23 12.59 -7.20
C MET A 149 0.49 11.77 -8.28
N TYR A 150 -0.14 11.54 -9.44
CA TYR A 150 0.50 10.90 -10.58
C TYR A 150 1.72 11.67 -11.07
N ASP A 151 1.63 12.99 -11.16
CA ASP A 151 2.74 13.88 -11.54
C ASP A 151 3.85 13.88 -10.49
N LEU A 152 3.52 13.68 -9.20
CA LEU A 152 4.49 13.49 -8.13
C LEU A 152 5.19 12.13 -8.17
N GLY A 153 4.67 11.16 -8.94
CA GLY A 153 5.25 9.84 -9.14
C GLY A 153 4.41 8.67 -8.65
N LEU A 154 3.16 8.87 -8.26
CA LEU A 154 2.24 7.79 -7.85
C LEU A 154 2.07 6.78 -9.00
N ARG A 155 2.23 5.48 -8.69
CA ARG A 155 2.01 4.38 -9.66
C ARG A 155 1.23 3.21 -9.09
N SER A 156 0.83 3.28 -7.83
CA SER A 156 0.01 2.26 -7.18
C SER A 156 -0.94 2.88 -6.15
N LEU A 157 -2.17 2.36 -6.06
CA LEU A 157 -3.18 2.85 -5.15
C LEU A 157 -4.11 1.73 -4.69
N GLY A 158 -4.30 1.59 -3.37
CA GLY A 158 -5.40 0.86 -2.75
C GLY A 158 -6.53 1.83 -2.39
N PRO A 159 -7.78 1.61 -2.86
CA PRO A 159 -8.89 2.53 -2.60
C PRO A 159 -9.21 2.73 -1.12
N VAL A 160 -8.91 1.71 -0.32
CA VAL A 160 -9.15 1.69 1.12
C VAL A 160 -7.96 1.09 1.86
N TRP A 161 -7.81 1.47 3.11
CA TRP A 161 -7.27 0.63 4.17
C TRP A 161 -8.44 -0.11 4.84
N SER A 162 -8.33 -0.57 6.09
CA SER A 162 -9.43 -1.30 6.74
C SER A 162 -10.67 -0.43 7.03
N ARG A 163 -10.52 0.86 7.35
CA ARG A 163 -11.66 1.77 7.53
C ARG A 163 -12.25 2.19 6.17
N PRO A 164 -13.55 2.55 6.13
CA PRO A 164 -14.17 3.07 4.92
C PRO A 164 -13.53 4.36 4.44
N THR A 165 -13.59 4.59 3.12
CA THR A 165 -13.27 5.88 2.47
C THR A 165 -14.47 6.31 1.61
N ASP A 166 -14.41 7.47 0.97
CA ASP A 166 -15.42 7.88 -0.02
C ASP A 166 -15.50 6.93 -1.21
N PHE A 167 -14.52 6.06 -1.41
CA PHE A 167 -14.40 5.16 -2.56
C PHE A 167 -14.89 3.73 -2.32
N GLY A 168 -14.96 3.29 -1.05
CA GLY A 168 -15.38 1.93 -0.75
C GLY A 168 -15.14 1.51 0.70
N TYR A 169 -15.20 0.20 0.92
CA TYR A 169 -15.14 -0.40 2.24
C TYR A 169 -13.99 -1.40 2.32
N GLY A 170 -13.19 -1.27 3.38
CA GLY A 170 -12.17 -2.25 3.72
C GLY A 170 -12.72 -3.37 4.62
N VAL A 171 -11.84 -4.30 4.97
CA VAL A 171 -12.16 -5.40 5.87
C VAL A 171 -11.81 -5.08 7.31
N PRO A 172 -12.59 -5.56 8.30
CA PRO A 172 -12.31 -5.34 9.71
C PRO A 172 -11.10 -6.15 10.20
N PHE A 173 -10.55 -5.76 11.33
CA PHE A 173 -9.64 -6.58 12.12
C PHE A 173 -10.44 -7.55 12.98
N ARG A 174 -10.94 -8.62 12.36
CA ARG A 174 -11.72 -9.68 12.99
C ARG A 174 -11.12 -11.04 12.67
N PHE A 175 -11.05 -11.92 13.65
CA PHE A 175 -10.56 -13.27 13.47
C PHE A 175 -11.34 -14.30 14.31
N PRO A 176 -11.75 -15.47 13.75
CA PRO A 176 -11.79 -15.75 12.31
C PRO A 176 -12.85 -14.90 11.60
N SER A 177 -12.64 -14.61 10.32
CA SER A 177 -13.58 -13.82 9.50
C SER A 177 -13.26 -14.00 8.02
N ASP A 178 -14.20 -13.67 7.17
CA ASP A 178 -14.03 -13.56 5.72
C ASP A 178 -14.20 -12.11 5.25
N GLY A 179 -14.04 -11.88 3.96
CA GLY A 179 -14.19 -10.56 3.35
C GLY A 179 -15.62 -10.23 2.89
N GLU A 180 -16.60 -11.10 3.10
CA GLU A 180 -18.01 -10.90 2.70
C GLU A 180 -18.72 -9.96 3.69
N ILE A 181 -18.28 -8.70 3.73
CA ILE A 181 -18.71 -7.69 4.70
C ILE A 181 -18.98 -6.36 4.00
N GLY A 182 -20.22 -5.88 4.12
CA GLY A 182 -20.63 -4.58 3.61
C GLY A 182 -20.74 -4.51 2.08
N ASP A 183 -20.98 -3.30 1.59
CA ASP A 183 -21.09 -3.00 0.17
C ASP A 183 -19.72 -2.95 -0.50
N GLY A 184 -19.69 -3.00 -1.84
CA GLY A 184 -18.46 -2.87 -2.63
C GLY A 184 -17.99 -1.41 -2.77
N LEU A 185 -17.46 -1.08 -3.93
CA LEU A 185 -17.06 0.29 -4.23
C LEU A 185 -18.29 1.21 -4.33
N THR A 186 -18.13 2.43 -3.86
CA THR A 186 -19.10 3.50 -4.14
C THR A 186 -19.07 3.85 -5.64
N GLN A 187 -20.04 4.65 -6.10
CA GLN A 187 -19.98 5.12 -7.50
C GLN A 187 -18.69 5.88 -7.79
N VAL A 188 -18.26 6.73 -6.86
CA VAL A 188 -16.98 7.47 -6.99
C VAL A 188 -15.78 6.51 -6.95
N GLY A 189 -15.87 5.43 -6.18
CA GLY A 189 -14.87 4.36 -6.19
C GLY A 189 -14.75 3.66 -7.54
N LYS A 190 -15.88 3.41 -8.20
CA LYS A 190 -15.90 2.86 -9.57
C LYS A 190 -15.30 3.82 -10.58
N ASP A 191 -15.49 5.12 -10.40
CA ASP A 191 -14.88 6.15 -11.24
C ASP A 191 -13.37 6.27 -10.96
N LEU A 192 -12.93 6.15 -9.70
CA LEU A 192 -11.52 6.07 -9.33
C LEU A 192 -10.81 4.88 -10.02
N VAL A 193 -11.46 3.71 -10.10
CA VAL A 193 -10.90 2.53 -10.81
C VAL A 193 -10.66 2.85 -12.29
N ARG A 194 -11.63 3.46 -12.96
CA ARG A 194 -11.51 3.84 -14.38
C ARG A 194 -10.39 4.85 -14.60
N GLU A 195 -10.29 5.84 -13.71
CA GLU A 195 -9.27 6.87 -13.81
C GLU A 195 -7.86 6.31 -13.51
N CYS A 196 -7.73 5.39 -12.55
CA CYS A 196 -6.48 4.66 -12.32
C CYS A 196 -6.05 3.88 -13.57
N ASN A 197 -6.97 3.20 -14.25
CA ASN A 197 -6.67 2.52 -15.51
C ASN A 197 -6.23 3.50 -16.61
N HIS A 198 -6.91 4.65 -16.73
CA HIS A 198 -6.55 5.71 -17.68
C HIS A 198 -5.11 6.22 -17.46
N PHE A 199 -4.73 6.49 -16.23
CA PHE A 199 -3.36 6.91 -15.87
C PHE A 199 -2.33 5.77 -15.89
N GLY A 200 -2.75 4.51 -15.90
CA GLY A 200 -1.86 3.36 -15.73
C GLY A 200 -1.35 3.23 -14.28
N ILE A 201 -2.15 3.62 -13.30
CA ILE A 201 -1.91 3.42 -11.87
C ILE A 201 -2.40 2.01 -11.51
N MET A 202 -1.52 1.19 -10.94
CA MET A 202 -1.84 -0.15 -10.46
C MET A 202 -2.80 -0.08 -9.27
N LEU A 203 -3.90 -0.85 -9.32
CA LEU A 203 -4.83 -0.98 -8.21
C LEU A 203 -4.41 -2.14 -7.29
N ASP A 204 -4.34 -1.86 -5.99
CA ASP A 204 -4.06 -2.84 -4.95
C ASP A 204 -5.36 -3.30 -4.30
N LEU A 205 -5.61 -4.61 -4.34
CA LEU A 205 -6.78 -5.26 -3.74
C LEU A 205 -6.63 -5.50 -2.23
N SER A 206 -5.43 -5.32 -1.69
CA SER A 206 -5.18 -5.50 -0.27
C SER A 206 -6.11 -4.59 0.56
N HIS A 207 -6.60 -5.11 1.68
CA HIS A 207 -7.60 -4.46 2.54
C HIS A 207 -9.03 -4.35 1.99
N LEU A 208 -9.26 -4.52 0.70
CA LEU A 208 -10.60 -4.43 0.14
C LEU A 208 -11.50 -5.58 0.64
N ASN A 209 -12.79 -5.30 0.85
CA ASN A 209 -13.77 -6.34 1.09
C ASN A 209 -14.08 -7.14 -0.19
N ALA A 210 -14.73 -8.28 -0.07
CA ALA A 210 -14.96 -9.18 -1.20
C ALA A 210 -15.82 -8.56 -2.31
N ALA A 211 -16.79 -7.74 -1.96
CA ALA A 211 -17.62 -7.02 -2.93
C ALA A 211 -16.79 -6.00 -3.72
N GLY A 212 -15.89 -5.25 -3.06
CA GLY A 212 -14.97 -4.32 -3.72
C GLY A 212 -13.98 -5.02 -4.64
N VAL A 213 -13.47 -6.20 -4.26
CA VAL A 213 -12.62 -7.02 -5.15
C VAL A 213 -13.37 -7.41 -6.41
N ARG A 214 -14.64 -7.86 -6.29
CA ARG A 214 -15.47 -8.19 -7.46
C ARG A 214 -15.74 -6.96 -8.34
N ASP A 215 -16.05 -5.81 -7.75
CA ASP A 215 -16.25 -4.56 -8.48
C ASP A 215 -15.01 -4.18 -9.29
N ILE A 216 -13.81 -4.24 -8.70
CA ILE A 216 -12.56 -3.96 -9.44
C ILE A 216 -12.34 -5.00 -10.54
N ALA A 217 -12.56 -6.28 -10.25
CA ALA A 217 -12.41 -7.34 -11.25
C ALA A 217 -13.35 -7.17 -12.46
N GLU A 218 -14.54 -6.62 -12.25
CA GLU A 218 -15.50 -6.33 -13.32
C GLU A 218 -15.12 -5.09 -14.13
N ILE A 219 -14.66 -4.03 -13.47
CA ILE A 219 -14.46 -2.70 -14.09
C ILE A 219 -13.07 -2.56 -14.70
N SER A 220 -12.03 -3.05 -14.01
CA SER A 220 -10.64 -2.86 -14.43
C SER A 220 -10.29 -3.75 -15.62
N ASP A 221 -9.60 -3.20 -16.62
CA ASP A 221 -8.98 -3.91 -17.73
C ASP A 221 -7.49 -4.23 -17.46
N ALA A 222 -6.94 -3.72 -16.36
CA ALA A 222 -5.57 -3.98 -15.91
C ALA A 222 -5.45 -5.29 -15.10
N PRO A 223 -4.23 -5.80 -14.89
CA PRO A 223 -3.98 -6.92 -13.99
C PRO A 223 -4.47 -6.64 -12.56
N LEU A 224 -5.01 -7.68 -11.91
CA LEU A 224 -5.41 -7.62 -10.50
C LEU A 224 -4.20 -7.91 -9.60
N VAL A 225 -3.92 -7.05 -8.65
CA VAL A 225 -2.76 -7.18 -7.77
C VAL A 225 -3.18 -7.08 -6.30
N ALA A 226 -2.64 -7.96 -5.46
CA ALA A 226 -2.72 -7.84 -4.01
C ALA A 226 -1.29 -7.81 -3.46
N THR A 227 -0.85 -6.65 -3.03
CA THR A 227 0.56 -6.40 -2.66
C THR A 227 0.94 -7.07 -1.35
N HIS A 228 0.00 -7.20 -0.39
CA HIS A 228 0.25 -7.73 0.95
C HIS A 228 -0.95 -8.48 1.54
N SER A 229 -1.36 -9.55 0.89
CA SER A 229 -2.39 -10.49 1.32
C SER A 229 -1.88 -11.93 1.24
N ASN A 230 -2.50 -12.84 1.98
CA ASN A 230 -2.18 -14.27 2.00
C ASN A 230 -3.42 -15.13 1.64
N CYS A 231 -3.31 -16.44 1.80
CA CYS A 231 -4.39 -17.38 1.50
C CYS A 231 -5.35 -17.53 2.69
N HIS A 232 -6.63 -17.24 2.49
CA HIS A 232 -7.67 -17.38 3.51
C HIS A 232 -7.84 -18.85 3.98
N ALA A 233 -7.71 -19.82 3.08
CA ALA A 233 -7.78 -21.24 3.40
C ALA A 233 -6.73 -21.69 4.45
N ILE A 234 -5.58 -20.99 4.53
CA ILE A 234 -4.54 -21.27 5.52
C ILE A 234 -4.75 -20.47 6.80
N CYS A 235 -5.15 -19.21 6.69
CA CYS A 235 -5.44 -18.34 7.81
C CYS A 235 -6.76 -17.61 7.55
N PRO A 236 -7.86 -18.00 8.20
CA PRO A 236 -9.20 -17.47 7.91
C PRO A 236 -9.40 -16.07 8.50
N HIS A 237 -8.65 -15.12 7.98
CA HIS A 237 -8.72 -13.70 8.30
C HIS A 237 -9.25 -12.93 7.09
N ALA A 238 -10.13 -11.96 7.30
CA ALA A 238 -10.71 -11.13 6.23
C ALA A 238 -9.67 -10.41 5.35
N ARG A 239 -8.45 -10.21 5.85
CA ARG A 239 -7.31 -9.65 5.11
C ARG A 239 -6.72 -10.60 4.06
N ASN A 240 -7.10 -11.88 4.10
CA ASN A 240 -6.57 -12.91 3.21
C ASN A 240 -7.56 -13.22 2.08
N LEU A 241 -7.02 -13.57 0.92
CA LEU A 241 -7.76 -13.85 -0.28
C LEU A 241 -8.36 -15.26 -0.26
N THR A 242 -9.63 -15.38 -0.60
CA THR A 242 -10.29 -16.68 -0.81
C THR A 242 -9.79 -17.35 -2.08
N ASP A 243 -10.03 -18.67 -2.22
CA ASP A 243 -9.66 -19.42 -3.43
C ASP A 243 -10.35 -18.86 -4.68
N GLU A 244 -11.58 -18.34 -4.54
CA GLU A 244 -12.29 -17.64 -5.62
C GLU A 244 -11.56 -16.36 -6.06
N GLN A 245 -11.15 -15.52 -5.10
CA GLN A 245 -10.39 -14.30 -5.39
C GLN A 245 -9.02 -14.61 -5.99
N LEU A 246 -8.34 -15.65 -5.51
CA LEU A 246 -7.09 -16.13 -6.09
C LEU A 246 -7.28 -16.61 -7.54
N ALA A 247 -8.41 -17.27 -7.86
CA ALA A 247 -8.74 -17.64 -9.23
C ALA A 247 -8.96 -16.42 -10.12
N MET A 248 -9.69 -15.40 -9.65
CA MET A 248 -9.87 -14.13 -10.39
C MET A 248 -8.52 -13.46 -10.70
N ILE A 249 -7.61 -13.42 -9.73
CA ILE A 249 -6.26 -12.85 -9.90
C ILE A 249 -5.49 -13.67 -10.94
N LYS A 250 -5.48 -14.99 -10.85
CA LYS A 250 -4.82 -15.88 -11.81
C LYS A 250 -5.32 -15.69 -13.23
N ASP A 251 -6.63 -15.62 -13.44
CA ASP A 251 -7.24 -15.48 -14.77
C ASP A 251 -6.87 -14.16 -15.46
N ARG A 252 -6.56 -13.14 -14.69
CA ARG A 252 -6.10 -11.82 -15.17
C ARG A 252 -4.57 -11.74 -15.34
N LYS A 253 -3.84 -12.87 -15.25
CA LYS A 253 -2.36 -12.97 -15.32
C LYS A 253 -1.66 -12.05 -14.30
N SER A 254 -2.14 -12.06 -13.09
CA SER A 254 -1.81 -11.10 -12.05
C SER A 254 -1.00 -11.72 -10.90
N VAL A 255 -0.72 -10.96 -9.86
CA VAL A 255 0.22 -11.30 -8.79
C VAL A 255 -0.41 -11.10 -7.40
N VAL A 256 -0.06 -12.00 -6.49
CA VAL A 256 -0.26 -11.84 -5.05
C VAL A 256 1.10 -11.78 -4.38
#